data_4fa6f83bd565b0140faa16f6f3554904
#
_entry.id   4fa6f83bd565b0140faa16f6f3554904
#
_cell.length_a   1.000
_cell.length_b   1.000
_cell.length_c   1.000
_cell.angle_alpha   90.00
_cell.angle_beta   90.00
_cell.angle_gamma   90.00
#
_symmetry.space_group_name_H-M   'P 1'
#
loop_
_entity.id
_entity.type
_entity.pdbx_description
1 polymer ?
#
loop_
_entity_poly.entity_id
_entity_poly.type
_entity_poly.pdbx_seq_one_letter_code
_entity_poly.pdbx_strand_id
1 'polypeptide(L)'
;MERNVYIRQYNQNKNHWWFEGRKLILSVILKKYINKKKFILDYGCGVGINLGMLSKFGKVFYYDKSRIAINYVRKKYSNSNFFVNVKNLNKCKKKFDLIVATDVIEHIKNDKKEIVKISHLLNKNGYILITVPAFQSLYSSKDISLKHYRRYNKENLRNLLNKYFYEIKFTYFNFILFLPIAILIYFFKITKIKFITRVEKKPFFFINKLAFYLFAFENFFINKINFPFGVSLLFFGKKIND
;
A
#
# COMPACT_ATOMS: atom_id res chain seq x y z
N MET A 1 -1.29 10.73 11.02
CA MET A 1 -2.25 9.72 11.49
C MET A 1 -2.27 9.73 13.03
N GLU A 2 -3.40 9.62 13.66
CA GLU A 2 -3.52 9.70 15.13
C GLU A 2 -3.09 8.40 15.80
N ARG A 3 -2.63 8.48 17.07
CA ARG A 3 -2.21 7.32 17.86
C ARG A 3 -3.25 6.18 17.83
N ASN A 4 -4.52 6.55 17.97
CA ASN A 4 -5.64 5.59 17.98
C ASN A 4 -5.80 4.82 16.64
N VAL A 5 -5.43 5.42 15.50
CA VAL A 5 -5.51 4.74 14.19
C VAL A 5 -4.45 3.64 14.10
N TYR A 6 -3.23 3.88 14.55
CA TYR A 6 -2.17 2.85 14.57
C TYR A 6 -2.51 1.71 15.54
N ILE A 7 -3.07 2.02 16.71
CA ILE A 7 -3.51 0.98 17.67
C ILE A 7 -4.62 0.15 17.06
N ARG A 8 -5.61 0.78 16.43
CA ARG A 8 -6.70 0.08 15.72
C ARG A 8 -6.15 -0.78 14.59
N GLN A 9 -5.29 -0.24 13.73
CA GLN A 9 -4.65 -1.01 12.66
C GLN A 9 -3.91 -2.23 13.21
N TYR A 10 -3.16 -2.08 14.30
CA TYR A 10 -2.46 -3.19 14.93
C TYR A 10 -3.41 -4.29 15.40
N ASN A 11 -4.50 -3.94 16.07
CA ASN A 11 -5.45 -4.92 16.62
C ASN A 11 -6.32 -5.57 15.53
N GLN A 12 -6.59 -4.87 14.43
CA GLN A 12 -7.49 -5.32 13.37
C GLN A 12 -6.78 -6.05 12.23
N ASN A 13 -5.45 -5.86 12.08
CA ASN A 13 -4.70 -6.39 10.94
C ASN A 13 -4.55 -7.92 10.93
N LYS A 14 -4.72 -8.59 12.06
CA LYS A 14 -4.75 -10.05 12.08
C LYS A 14 -6.01 -10.54 11.37
N ASN A 15 -5.81 -11.16 10.19
CA ASN A 15 -6.88 -11.81 9.41
C ASN A 15 -8.00 -10.87 8.91
N HIS A 16 -7.71 -9.60 8.68
CA HIS A 16 -8.66 -8.71 8.00
C HIS A 16 -8.54 -8.92 6.48
N TRP A 17 -9.66 -9.20 5.83
CA TRP A 17 -9.74 -9.55 4.41
C TRP A 17 -8.96 -8.60 3.48
N TRP A 18 -9.05 -7.30 3.72
CA TRP A 18 -8.36 -6.28 2.92
C TRP A 18 -6.83 -6.42 2.96
N PHE A 19 -6.26 -6.54 4.16
CA PHE A 19 -4.80 -6.61 4.29
C PHE A 19 -4.26 -7.95 3.80
N GLU A 20 -4.98 -9.05 4.07
CA GLU A 20 -4.57 -10.37 3.59
C GLU A 20 -4.69 -10.47 2.06
N GLY A 21 -5.80 -10.01 1.46
CA GLY A 21 -5.99 -9.98 0.01
C GLY A 21 -4.94 -9.10 -0.68
N ARG A 22 -4.69 -7.89 -0.14
CA ARG A 22 -3.64 -7.02 -0.68
C ARG A 22 -2.25 -7.66 -0.62
N LYS A 23 -1.88 -8.30 0.49
CA LYS A 23 -0.60 -9.03 0.58
C LYS A 23 -0.45 -10.10 -0.50
N LEU A 24 -1.53 -10.83 -0.81
CA LEU A 24 -1.51 -11.81 -1.90
C LEU A 24 -1.27 -11.13 -3.25
N ILE A 25 -2.00 -10.09 -3.58
CA ILE A 25 -1.82 -9.32 -4.83
C ILE A 25 -0.37 -8.84 -4.96
N LEU A 26 0.17 -8.19 -3.92
CA LEU A 26 1.56 -7.72 -3.92
C LEU A 26 2.56 -8.87 -4.09
N SER A 27 2.33 -9.99 -3.39
CA SER A 27 3.20 -11.17 -3.48
C SER A 27 3.21 -11.78 -4.88
N VAL A 28 2.06 -11.84 -5.55
CA VAL A 28 1.93 -12.37 -6.92
C VAL A 28 2.66 -11.49 -7.93
N ILE A 29 2.54 -10.17 -7.80
CA ILE A 29 3.31 -9.22 -8.63
C ILE A 29 4.82 -9.38 -8.36
N LEU A 30 5.23 -9.34 -7.10
CA LEU A 30 6.66 -9.43 -6.76
C LEU A 30 7.28 -10.76 -7.19
N LYS A 31 6.58 -11.88 -7.05
CA LYS A 31 7.06 -13.20 -7.50
C LYS A 31 7.36 -13.24 -9.00
N LYS A 32 6.59 -12.52 -9.82
CA LYS A 32 6.79 -12.47 -11.27
C LYS A 32 8.05 -11.72 -11.67
N TYR A 33 8.39 -10.63 -10.95
CA TYR A 33 9.43 -9.69 -11.38
C TYR A 33 10.68 -9.68 -10.49
N ILE A 34 10.59 -10.22 -9.27
CA ILE A 34 11.70 -10.24 -8.31
C ILE A 34 12.16 -11.69 -8.12
N ASN A 35 13.16 -12.07 -8.85
CA ASN A 35 13.70 -13.45 -8.90
C ASN A 35 14.96 -13.68 -8.04
N LYS A 36 15.55 -12.62 -7.48
CA LYS A 36 16.75 -12.68 -6.61
C LYS A 36 16.49 -11.94 -5.32
N LYS A 37 17.18 -12.33 -4.24
CA LYS A 37 17.13 -11.59 -2.96
C LYS A 37 17.56 -10.14 -3.14
N LYS A 38 16.77 -9.21 -2.61
CA LYS A 38 16.90 -7.77 -2.78
C LYS A 38 17.08 -7.05 -1.44
N PHE A 39 17.62 -5.83 -1.49
CA PHE A 39 17.46 -4.87 -0.41
C PHE A 39 16.16 -4.10 -0.65
N ILE A 40 15.20 -4.31 0.24
CA ILE A 40 13.83 -3.81 0.09
C ILE A 40 13.57 -2.74 1.14
N LEU A 41 13.01 -1.60 0.73
CA LEU A 41 12.49 -0.60 1.66
C LEU A 41 10.96 -0.64 1.67
N ASP A 42 10.37 -0.94 2.83
CA ASP A 42 8.95 -0.71 3.10
C ASP A 42 8.79 0.76 3.55
N TYR A 43 8.40 1.61 2.61
CA TYR A 43 8.30 3.06 2.78
C TYR A 43 6.92 3.43 3.31
N GLY A 44 6.86 3.97 4.53
CA GLY A 44 5.59 4.16 5.24
C GLY A 44 5.02 2.84 5.74
N CYS A 45 5.85 2.04 6.41
CA CYS A 45 5.53 0.67 6.80
C CYS A 45 4.36 0.55 7.79
N GLY A 46 3.92 1.65 8.41
CA GLY A 46 2.92 1.61 9.46
C GLY A 46 3.29 0.65 10.57
N VAL A 47 2.38 -0.22 10.96
CA VAL A 47 2.61 -1.26 11.97
C VAL A 47 3.25 -2.55 11.41
N GLY A 48 3.88 -2.47 10.24
CA GLY A 48 4.67 -3.54 9.64
C GLY A 48 3.85 -4.69 9.04
N ILE A 49 2.71 -4.37 8.42
CA ILE A 49 1.80 -5.37 7.85
C ILE A 49 2.45 -6.19 6.74
N ASN A 50 3.27 -5.53 5.91
CA ASN A 50 3.89 -6.14 4.74
C ASN A 50 5.25 -6.81 5.04
N LEU A 51 5.89 -6.51 6.16
CA LEU A 51 7.28 -6.92 6.42
C LEU A 51 7.49 -8.44 6.29
N GLY A 52 6.61 -9.25 6.89
CA GLY A 52 6.71 -10.71 6.80
C GLY A 52 6.50 -11.27 5.38
N MET A 53 5.73 -10.58 4.53
CA MET A 53 5.59 -10.95 3.13
C MET A 53 6.84 -10.52 2.35
N LEU A 54 7.32 -9.30 2.57
CA LEU A 54 8.49 -8.75 1.88
C LEU A 54 9.78 -9.51 2.20
N SER A 55 9.92 -10.05 3.42
CA SER A 55 11.12 -10.82 3.81
C SER A 55 11.35 -12.08 2.98
N LYS A 56 10.33 -12.59 2.29
CA LYS A 56 10.45 -13.69 1.33
C LYS A 56 11.28 -13.30 0.09
N PHE A 57 11.36 -12.01 -0.21
CA PHE A 57 12.05 -11.46 -1.39
C PHE A 57 13.42 -10.86 -1.07
N GLY A 58 13.79 -10.74 0.20
CA GLY A 58 15.10 -10.22 0.59
C GLY A 58 15.17 -9.59 1.96
N LYS A 59 16.24 -8.85 2.21
CA LYS A 59 16.43 -8.11 3.47
C LYS A 59 15.58 -6.85 3.45
N VAL A 60 14.71 -6.70 4.46
CA VAL A 60 13.73 -5.61 4.52
C VAL A 60 14.20 -4.51 5.44
N PHE A 61 14.27 -3.32 4.91
CA PHE A 61 14.41 -2.07 5.62
C PHE A 61 13.02 -1.44 5.74
N TYR A 62 12.73 -0.80 6.85
CA TYR A 62 11.44 -0.18 7.07
C TYR A 62 11.58 1.25 7.61
N TYR A 63 10.68 2.09 7.16
CA TYR A 63 10.59 3.48 7.56
C TYR A 63 9.15 3.91 7.73
N ASP A 64 8.88 4.68 8.78
CA ASP A 64 7.64 5.42 8.97
C ASP A 64 7.94 6.73 9.70
N LYS A 65 7.15 7.77 9.43
CA LYS A 65 7.23 9.05 10.15
C LYS A 65 6.75 8.92 11.60
N SER A 66 5.89 7.95 11.87
CA SER A 66 5.30 7.73 13.18
C SER A 66 6.21 6.90 14.08
N ARG A 67 6.69 7.51 15.16
CA ARG A 67 7.42 6.80 16.22
C ARG A 67 6.58 5.66 16.84
N ILE A 68 5.26 5.85 16.91
CA ILE A 68 4.33 4.85 17.44
C ILE A 68 4.34 3.61 16.55
N ALA A 69 4.20 3.79 15.23
CA ALA A 69 4.27 2.70 14.25
C ALA A 69 5.61 1.93 14.37
N ILE A 70 6.72 2.67 14.39
CA ILE A 70 8.06 2.08 14.53
C ILE A 70 8.21 1.28 15.84
N ASN A 71 7.69 1.78 16.95
CA ASN A 71 7.76 1.06 18.22
C ASN A 71 6.96 -0.27 18.17
N TYR A 72 5.81 -0.30 17.49
CA TYR A 72 5.06 -1.54 17.24
C TYR A 72 5.87 -2.54 16.42
N VAL A 73 6.49 -2.09 15.34
CA VAL A 73 7.33 -2.95 14.50
C VAL A 73 8.49 -3.52 15.31
N ARG A 74 9.19 -2.68 16.07
CA ARG A 74 10.30 -3.12 16.92
C ARG A 74 9.86 -4.17 17.94
N LYS A 75 8.74 -3.95 18.63
CA LYS A 75 8.20 -4.91 19.62
C LYS A 75 7.84 -6.24 18.97
N LYS A 76 7.21 -6.19 17.77
CA LYS A 76 6.74 -7.39 17.06
C LYS A 76 7.88 -8.22 16.49
N TYR A 77 8.97 -7.58 16.08
CA TYR A 77 10.09 -8.21 15.37
C TYR A 77 11.43 -8.04 16.11
N SER A 78 11.40 -7.93 17.45
CA SER A 78 12.59 -7.68 18.30
C SER A 78 13.73 -8.67 18.06
N ASN A 79 13.39 -9.92 17.79
CA ASN A 79 14.36 -11.02 17.62
C ASN A 79 14.69 -11.32 16.15
N SER A 80 14.37 -10.41 15.22
CA SER A 80 14.59 -10.66 13.80
C SER A 80 15.69 -9.79 13.22
N ASN A 81 16.76 -10.42 12.72
CA ASN A 81 17.83 -9.75 11.97
C ASN A 81 17.44 -9.40 10.52
N PHE A 82 16.24 -9.81 10.07
CA PHE A 82 15.75 -9.55 8.72
C PHE A 82 15.20 -8.14 8.53
N PHE A 83 14.88 -7.43 9.62
CA PHE A 83 14.21 -6.13 9.56
C PHE A 83 15.10 -5.04 10.15
N VAL A 84 15.40 -4.03 9.34
CA VAL A 84 16.28 -2.92 9.72
C VAL A 84 15.51 -1.59 9.68
N ASN A 85 15.45 -0.90 10.81
CA ASN A 85 14.82 0.41 10.88
C ASN A 85 15.70 1.50 10.26
N VAL A 86 15.16 2.23 9.29
CA VAL A 86 15.77 3.43 8.75
C VAL A 86 15.28 4.64 9.54
N LYS A 87 16.10 5.14 10.45
CA LYS A 87 15.73 6.25 11.35
C LYS A 87 15.54 7.58 10.61
N ASN A 88 16.36 7.84 9.60
CA ASN A 88 16.35 9.09 8.83
C ASN A 88 16.69 8.81 7.36
N LEU A 89 15.70 9.01 6.49
CA LEU A 89 15.87 8.79 5.04
C LEU A 89 16.83 9.79 4.39
N ASN A 90 16.88 11.02 4.89
CA ASN A 90 17.76 12.05 4.30
C ASN A 90 19.24 11.77 4.59
N LYS A 91 19.53 11.05 5.67
CA LYS A 91 20.88 10.59 6.04
C LYS A 91 21.17 9.17 5.56
N CYS A 92 20.23 8.52 4.89
CA CYS A 92 20.38 7.15 4.42
C CYS A 92 21.23 7.12 3.14
N LYS A 93 22.50 6.73 3.27
CA LYS A 93 23.40 6.52 2.13
C LYS A 93 23.09 5.25 1.34
N LYS A 94 22.32 4.32 1.95
CA LYS A 94 21.94 3.06 1.30
C LYS A 94 20.91 3.29 0.22
N LYS A 95 21.12 2.64 -0.91
CA LYS A 95 20.15 2.53 -2.01
C LYS A 95 19.46 1.16 -1.92
N PHE A 96 18.25 1.08 -2.49
CA PHE A 96 17.41 -0.10 -2.44
C PHE A 96 17.13 -0.64 -3.83
N ASP A 97 17.00 -1.95 -3.94
CA ASP A 97 16.64 -2.61 -5.20
C ASP A 97 15.14 -2.60 -5.44
N LEU A 98 14.36 -2.53 -4.37
CA LEU A 98 12.92 -2.41 -4.40
C LEU A 98 12.46 -1.46 -3.29
N ILE A 99 11.60 -0.51 -3.65
CA ILE A 99 10.85 0.29 -2.69
C ILE A 99 9.38 -0.07 -2.83
N VAL A 100 8.73 -0.35 -1.71
CA VAL A 100 7.29 -0.63 -1.62
C VAL A 100 6.65 0.47 -0.79
N ALA A 101 5.69 1.20 -1.38
CA ALA A 101 4.94 2.27 -0.73
C ALA A 101 3.44 2.00 -0.89
N THR A 102 2.86 1.34 0.12
CA THR A 102 1.44 0.94 0.08
C THR A 102 0.59 1.88 0.89
N ASP A 103 -0.30 2.60 0.21
CA ASP A 103 -1.21 3.58 0.80
C ASP A 103 -0.45 4.64 1.61
N VAL A 104 0.50 5.33 0.95
CA VAL A 104 1.42 6.31 1.57
C VAL A 104 1.30 7.69 0.95
N ILE A 105 1.37 7.79 -0.38
CA ILE A 105 1.53 9.08 -1.06
C ILE A 105 0.28 9.94 -1.00
N GLU A 106 -0.89 9.37 -0.81
CA GLU A 106 -2.15 10.08 -0.55
C GLU A 106 -2.15 10.85 0.77
N HIS A 107 -1.30 10.46 1.71
CA HIS A 107 -1.10 11.15 2.99
C HIS A 107 -0.09 12.30 2.92
N ILE A 108 0.50 12.56 1.75
CA ILE A 108 1.56 13.54 1.58
C ILE A 108 1.06 14.70 0.72
N LYS A 109 1.08 15.91 1.29
CA LYS A 109 0.59 17.12 0.59
C LYS A 109 1.34 17.37 -0.71
N ASN A 110 2.67 17.27 -0.69
CA ASN A 110 3.53 17.41 -1.87
C ASN A 110 4.07 16.03 -2.30
N ASP A 111 3.21 15.27 -2.98
CA ASP A 111 3.53 13.94 -3.51
C ASP A 111 4.64 13.99 -4.56
N LYS A 112 4.72 15.05 -5.39
CA LYS A 112 5.79 15.23 -6.40
C LYS A 112 7.17 15.21 -5.75
N LYS A 113 7.39 16.03 -4.69
CA LYS A 113 8.66 16.03 -3.95
C LYS A 113 8.98 14.69 -3.32
N GLU A 114 7.96 13.99 -2.85
CA GLU A 114 8.16 12.69 -2.23
C GLU A 114 8.55 11.62 -3.24
N ILE A 115 7.97 11.64 -4.46
CA ILE A 115 8.35 10.72 -5.54
C ILE A 115 9.81 10.96 -5.98
N VAL A 116 10.25 12.22 -6.10
CA VAL A 116 11.67 12.55 -6.35
C VAL A 116 12.56 11.92 -5.28
N LYS A 117 12.22 12.11 -4.01
CA LYS A 117 12.99 11.53 -2.90
C LYS A 117 13.03 10.00 -2.95
N ILE A 118 11.89 9.36 -3.23
CA ILE A 118 11.80 7.90 -3.38
C ILE A 118 12.68 7.43 -4.55
N SER A 119 12.64 8.12 -5.70
CA SER A 119 13.47 7.76 -6.86
C SER A 119 14.97 7.81 -6.56
N HIS A 120 15.39 8.80 -5.76
CA HIS A 120 16.80 8.92 -5.32
C HIS A 120 17.23 7.82 -4.34
N LEU A 121 16.31 7.18 -3.63
CA LEU A 121 16.63 6.07 -2.73
C LEU A 121 16.80 4.73 -3.47
N LEU A 122 16.40 4.63 -4.73
CA LEU A 122 16.55 3.44 -5.55
C LEU A 122 17.94 3.32 -6.17
N ASN A 123 18.43 2.09 -6.26
CA ASN A 123 19.55 1.72 -7.11
C ASN A 123 19.24 2.00 -8.59
N LYS A 124 20.27 2.08 -9.44
CA LYS A 124 20.11 1.99 -10.90
C LYS A 124 19.35 0.69 -11.21
N ASN A 125 18.38 0.75 -12.10
CA ASN A 125 17.49 -0.39 -12.43
C ASN A 125 16.64 -0.93 -11.26
N GLY A 126 16.54 -0.20 -10.14
CA GLY A 126 15.67 -0.57 -9.01
C GLY A 126 14.18 -0.49 -9.34
N TYR A 127 13.39 -1.21 -8.59
CA TYR A 127 11.95 -1.31 -8.79
C TYR A 127 11.18 -0.51 -7.73
N ILE A 128 10.02 -0.03 -8.13
CA ILE A 128 9.07 0.59 -7.22
C ILE A 128 7.72 -0.11 -7.32
N LEU A 129 7.07 -0.32 -6.17
CA LEU A 129 5.70 -0.76 -6.09
C LEU A 129 4.92 0.26 -5.23
N ILE A 130 3.91 0.85 -5.82
CA ILE A 130 3.04 1.83 -5.17
C ILE A 130 1.61 1.32 -5.22
N THR A 131 0.88 1.41 -4.09
CA THR A 131 -0.58 1.33 -4.09
C THR A 131 -1.18 2.60 -3.53
N VAL A 132 -2.32 3.00 -4.09
CA VAL A 132 -3.08 4.18 -3.66
C VAL A 132 -4.57 3.92 -3.77
N PRO A 133 -5.42 4.60 -2.98
CA PRO A 133 -6.86 4.56 -3.14
C PRO A 133 -7.27 5.19 -4.49
N ALA A 134 -8.19 4.50 -5.19
CA ALA A 134 -8.66 4.92 -6.50
C ALA A 134 -9.87 5.85 -6.42
N PHE A 135 -10.02 6.66 -7.47
CA PHE A 135 -11.16 7.55 -7.78
C PHE A 135 -11.48 8.59 -6.71
N GLN A 136 -11.22 9.85 -7.06
CA GLN A 136 -11.55 11.00 -6.20
C GLN A 136 -13.07 11.07 -5.89
N SER A 137 -13.93 10.57 -6.76
CA SER A 137 -15.37 10.47 -6.53
C SER A 137 -15.75 9.58 -5.33
N LEU A 138 -14.89 8.62 -4.97
CA LEU A 138 -15.04 7.77 -3.79
C LEU A 138 -14.43 8.36 -2.50
N TYR A 139 -13.87 9.58 -2.58
CA TYR A 139 -13.34 10.26 -1.38
C TYR A 139 -14.47 10.46 -0.37
N SER A 140 -14.26 10.06 0.87
CA SER A 140 -15.31 9.97 1.88
C SER A 140 -14.82 10.40 3.26
N SER A 141 -15.70 10.38 4.25
CA SER A 141 -15.37 10.62 5.67
C SER A 141 -14.26 9.70 6.19
N LYS A 142 -14.12 8.50 5.62
CA LYS A 142 -13.02 7.58 5.92
C LYS A 142 -11.67 8.17 5.50
N ASP A 143 -11.60 8.74 4.30
CA ASP A 143 -10.36 9.38 3.81
C ASP A 143 -9.97 10.57 4.69
N ILE A 144 -10.95 11.36 5.12
CA ILE A 144 -10.74 12.49 6.05
C ILE A 144 -10.19 11.97 7.38
N SER A 145 -10.77 10.91 7.95
CA SER A 145 -10.31 10.31 9.21
C SER A 145 -8.89 9.76 9.13
N LEU A 146 -8.52 9.23 7.96
CA LEU A 146 -7.18 8.74 7.66
C LEU A 146 -6.21 9.86 7.28
N LYS A 147 -6.68 11.10 7.17
CA LYS A 147 -5.89 12.27 6.74
C LYS A 147 -5.32 12.11 5.33
N HIS A 148 -6.13 11.55 4.41
CA HIS A 148 -5.81 11.55 2.99
C HIS A 148 -5.99 12.96 2.42
N TYR A 149 -5.05 13.42 1.62
CA TYR A 149 -5.20 14.64 0.84
C TYR A 149 -6.01 14.39 -0.43
N ARG A 150 -5.90 13.18 -1.01
CA ARG A 150 -6.51 12.83 -2.30
C ARG A 150 -6.61 11.34 -2.51
N ARG A 151 -7.38 10.98 -3.56
CA ARG A 151 -7.33 9.69 -4.23
C ARG A 151 -6.84 9.89 -5.66
N TYR A 152 -6.45 8.83 -6.34
CA TYR A 152 -5.85 8.89 -7.66
C TYR A 152 -6.71 8.20 -8.72
N ASN A 153 -6.61 8.67 -9.98
CA ASN A 153 -6.94 7.89 -11.16
C ASN A 153 -5.65 7.47 -11.87
N LYS A 154 -5.75 6.63 -12.91
CA LYS A 154 -4.56 6.18 -13.66
C LYS A 154 -3.78 7.33 -14.26
N GLU A 155 -4.46 8.29 -14.85
CA GLU A 155 -3.83 9.42 -15.52
C GLU A 155 -3.01 10.27 -14.54
N ASN A 156 -3.62 10.70 -13.44
CA ASN A 156 -2.95 11.53 -12.44
C ASN A 156 -1.74 10.81 -11.81
N LEU A 157 -1.89 9.51 -11.54
CA LEU A 157 -0.80 8.73 -10.97
C LEU A 157 0.31 8.49 -12.01
N ARG A 158 -0.03 8.23 -13.27
CA ARG A 158 0.94 8.09 -14.37
C ARG A 158 1.72 9.38 -14.57
N ASN A 159 1.07 10.54 -14.61
CA ASN A 159 1.71 11.85 -14.78
C ASN A 159 2.65 12.18 -13.61
N LEU A 160 2.38 11.67 -12.42
CA LEU A 160 3.24 11.80 -11.25
C LEU A 160 4.50 10.95 -11.35
N LEU A 161 4.41 9.75 -11.96
CA LEU A 161 5.44 8.71 -11.89
C LEU A 161 6.30 8.60 -13.15
N ASN A 162 5.77 8.90 -14.34
CA ASN A 162 6.38 8.60 -15.63
C ASN A 162 7.72 9.32 -15.90
N LYS A 163 8.02 10.40 -15.19
CA LYS A 163 9.33 11.09 -15.27
C LYS A 163 10.46 10.29 -14.60
N TYR A 164 10.14 9.37 -13.71
CA TYR A 164 11.10 8.68 -12.85
C TYR A 164 11.09 7.17 -13.03
N PHE A 165 10.00 6.63 -13.58
CA PHE A 165 9.79 5.18 -13.63
C PHE A 165 9.18 4.76 -14.97
N TYR A 166 9.73 3.70 -15.57
CA TYR A 166 9.11 2.93 -16.64
C TYR A 166 7.99 2.08 -16.04
N GLU A 167 6.79 2.17 -16.60
CA GLU A 167 5.64 1.36 -16.22
C GLU A 167 5.86 -0.09 -16.67
N ILE A 168 5.84 -1.05 -15.73
CA ILE A 168 5.87 -2.48 -16.00
C ILE A 168 4.48 -3.08 -15.83
N LYS A 169 3.78 -2.68 -14.76
CA LYS A 169 2.42 -3.09 -14.48
C LYS A 169 1.65 -1.93 -13.86
N PHE A 170 0.50 -1.62 -14.44
CA PHE A 170 -0.37 -0.57 -13.92
C PHE A 170 -1.84 -1.02 -14.02
N THR A 171 -2.42 -1.36 -12.90
CA THR A 171 -3.75 -1.96 -12.83
C THR A 171 -4.52 -1.46 -11.64
N TYR A 172 -5.84 -1.45 -11.76
CA TYR A 172 -6.68 -1.43 -10.57
C TYR A 172 -6.65 -2.80 -9.91
N PHE A 173 -7.04 -2.87 -8.65
CA PHE A 173 -7.25 -4.10 -7.90
C PHE A 173 -8.37 -3.91 -6.87
N ASN A 174 -8.81 -5.01 -6.28
CA ASN A 174 -10.08 -5.10 -5.59
C ASN A 174 -11.23 -4.70 -6.53
N PHE A 175 -11.23 -5.34 -7.69
CA PHE A 175 -12.15 -5.13 -8.80
C PHE A 175 -13.53 -5.70 -8.50
N ILE A 176 -13.59 -6.96 -8.03
CA ILE A 176 -14.85 -7.67 -7.78
C ILE A 176 -15.70 -6.96 -6.71
N LEU A 177 -15.04 -6.46 -5.66
CA LEU A 177 -15.71 -5.76 -4.57
C LEU A 177 -15.91 -4.26 -4.84
N PHE A 178 -15.50 -3.77 -6.02
CA PHE A 178 -15.59 -2.33 -6.35
C PHE A 178 -17.03 -1.82 -6.30
N LEU A 179 -17.95 -2.47 -7.01
CA LEU A 179 -19.35 -2.02 -7.07
C LEU A 179 -20.02 -2.01 -5.70
N PRO A 180 -20.03 -3.09 -4.91
CA PRO A 180 -20.66 -3.06 -3.59
C PRO A 180 -20.01 -2.02 -2.66
N ILE A 181 -18.68 -1.83 -2.73
CA ILE A 181 -18.00 -0.81 -1.91
C ILE A 181 -18.36 0.61 -2.39
N ALA A 182 -18.42 0.84 -3.71
CA ALA A 182 -18.79 2.13 -4.27
C ALA A 182 -20.24 2.50 -3.89
N ILE A 183 -21.19 1.57 -4.06
CA ILE A 183 -22.59 1.77 -3.67
C ILE A 183 -22.68 2.12 -2.18
N LEU A 184 -21.97 1.39 -1.33
CA LEU A 184 -21.96 1.64 0.11
C LEU A 184 -21.40 3.03 0.44
N ILE A 185 -20.31 3.45 -0.21
CA ILE A 185 -19.74 4.79 -0.02
C ILE A 185 -20.73 5.88 -0.44
N TYR A 186 -21.36 5.73 -1.61
CA TYR A 186 -22.35 6.69 -2.09
C TYR A 186 -23.60 6.75 -1.20
N PHE A 187 -24.10 5.60 -0.73
CA PHE A 187 -25.20 5.53 0.23
C PHE A 187 -24.89 6.35 1.50
N PHE A 188 -23.72 6.17 2.09
CA PHE A 188 -23.31 6.94 3.27
C PHE A 188 -23.08 8.43 2.97
N LYS A 189 -22.67 8.78 1.75
CA LYS A 189 -22.56 10.19 1.33
C LYS A 189 -23.92 10.88 1.26
N ILE A 190 -24.91 10.21 0.68
CA ILE A 190 -26.27 10.74 0.51
C ILE A 190 -26.98 10.85 1.87
N THR A 191 -26.91 9.81 2.67
CA THR A 191 -27.58 9.75 3.98
C THR A 191 -26.89 10.60 5.06
N LYS A 192 -25.68 11.15 4.77
CA LYS A 192 -24.85 11.88 5.75
C LYS A 192 -24.55 11.09 7.05
N ILE A 193 -24.86 9.80 7.09
CA ILE A 193 -24.53 8.92 8.20
C ILE A 193 -23.01 8.77 8.25
N LYS A 194 -22.40 9.04 9.41
CA LYS A 194 -20.94 8.91 9.56
C LYS A 194 -20.52 7.45 9.37
N PHE A 195 -19.89 7.17 8.23
CA PHE A 195 -19.34 5.87 7.84
C PHE A 195 -18.24 5.36 8.79
N ILE A 196 -17.68 6.26 9.62
CA ILE A 196 -16.42 6.11 10.35
C ILE A 196 -16.43 4.94 11.36
N THR A 197 -17.59 4.58 11.92
CA THR A 197 -17.60 3.72 13.11
C THR A 197 -17.77 2.23 12.84
N ARG A 198 -18.31 1.83 11.70
CA ARG A 198 -18.64 0.41 11.43
C ARG A 198 -17.68 -0.30 10.47
N VAL A 199 -17.13 0.39 9.46
CA VAL A 199 -16.25 -0.23 8.45
C VAL A 199 -14.82 -0.41 8.96
N GLU A 200 -14.43 0.31 9.99
CA GLU A 200 -13.11 0.13 10.63
C GLU A 200 -13.05 -1.10 11.54
N LYS A 201 -14.18 -1.71 11.88
CA LYS A 201 -14.21 -2.98 12.61
C LYS A 201 -14.05 -4.13 11.63
N LYS A 202 -13.31 -5.16 12.05
CA LYS A 202 -13.26 -6.41 11.31
C LYS A 202 -14.69 -6.92 11.10
N PRO A 203 -15.10 -7.22 9.86
CA PRO A 203 -16.44 -7.75 9.59
C PRO A 203 -16.67 -9.06 10.34
N PHE A 204 -17.93 -9.45 10.47
CA PHE A 204 -18.26 -10.79 10.95
C PHE A 204 -17.48 -11.85 10.20
N PHE A 205 -17.14 -12.94 10.85
CA PHE A 205 -16.26 -13.98 10.34
C PHE A 205 -16.58 -14.40 8.90
N PHE A 206 -17.85 -14.72 8.63
CA PHE A 206 -18.28 -15.14 7.29
C PHE A 206 -18.11 -14.06 6.21
N ILE A 207 -18.49 -12.82 6.52
CA ILE A 207 -18.32 -11.68 5.59
C ILE A 207 -16.84 -11.41 5.35
N ASN A 208 -16.02 -11.47 6.38
CA ASN A 208 -14.57 -11.29 6.27
C ASN A 208 -13.94 -12.38 5.40
N LYS A 209 -14.36 -13.63 5.58
CA LYS A 209 -13.86 -14.77 4.80
C LYS A 209 -14.33 -14.71 3.34
N LEU A 210 -15.61 -14.40 3.10
CA LEU A 210 -16.14 -14.23 1.75
C LEU A 210 -15.42 -13.09 1.00
N ALA A 211 -15.31 -11.91 1.63
CA ALA A 211 -14.61 -10.77 1.04
C ALA A 211 -13.13 -11.09 0.74
N PHE A 212 -12.46 -11.87 1.61
CA PHE A 212 -11.11 -12.35 1.37
C PHE A 212 -11.02 -13.23 0.12
N TYR A 213 -11.90 -14.23 -0.02
CA TYR A 213 -11.86 -15.13 -1.18
C TYR A 213 -12.19 -14.41 -2.49
N LEU A 214 -13.18 -13.52 -2.49
CA LEU A 214 -13.50 -12.70 -3.67
C LEU A 214 -12.31 -11.83 -4.08
N PHE A 215 -11.65 -11.20 -3.11
CA PHE A 215 -10.45 -10.42 -3.39
C PHE A 215 -9.26 -11.30 -3.82
N ALA A 216 -9.05 -12.42 -3.16
CA ALA A 216 -7.97 -13.36 -3.48
C ALA A 216 -8.13 -13.98 -4.88
N PHE A 217 -9.35 -14.13 -5.38
CA PHE A 217 -9.61 -14.65 -6.72
C PHE A 217 -8.94 -13.82 -7.82
N GLU A 218 -8.80 -12.52 -7.63
CA GLU A 218 -8.11 -11.63 -8.56
C GLU A 218 -6.63 -11.99 -8.79
N ASN A 219 -6.00 -12.71 -7.85
CA ASN A 219 -4.61 -13.14 -7.98
C ASN A 219 -4.34 -14.00 -9.23
N PHE A 220 -5.32 -14.76 -9.69
CA PHE A 220 -5.19 -15.60 -10.88
C PHE A 220 -5.07 -14.78 -12.16
N PHE A 221 -5.58 -13.56 -12.16
CA PHE A 221 -5.70 -12.72 -13.34
C PHE A 221 -4.77 -11.52 -13.32
N ILE A 222 -4.40 -10.99 -12.13
CA ILE A 222 -3.72 -9.70 -12.00
C ILE A 222 -2.40 -9.62 -12.79
N ASN A 223 -1.69 -10.73 -12.96
CA ASN A 223 -0.48 -10.77 -13.79
C ASN A 223 -0.75 -10.85 -15.29
N LYS A 224 -1.95 -11.29 -15.69
CA LYS A 224 -2.33 -11.50 -17.09
C LYS A 224 -3.03 -10.29 -17.69
N ILE A 225 -3.93 -9.67 -16.93
CA ILE A 225 -4.74 -8.54 -17.39
C ILE A 225 -4.55 -7.31 -16.50
N ASN A 226 -4.90 -6.14 -17.03
CA ASN A 226 -5.03 -4.92 -16.27
C ASN A 226 -6.52 -4.65 -16.04
N PHE A 227 -6.97 -4.71 -14.79
CA PHE A 227 -8.35 -4.40 -14.47
C PHE A 227 -8.68 -2.94 -14.82
N PRO A 228 -9.85 -2.68 -15.42
CA PRO A 228 -10.24 -1.34 -15.88
C PRO A 228 -10.69 -0.41 -14.74
N PHE A 229 -11.13 -0.96 -13.60
CA PHE A 229 -11.52 -0.26 -12.38
C PHE A 229 -11.28 -1.13 -11.15
N GLY A 230 -11.37 -0.55 -9.96
CA GLY A 230 -11.19 -1.22 -8.67
C GLY A 230 -11.08 -0.19 -7.55
N VAL A 231 -11.11 -0.65 -6.31
CA VAL A 231 -11.05 0.24 -5.13
C VAL A 231 -9.72 0.95 -4.99
N SER A 232 -8.65 0.33 -5.50
CA SER A 232 -7.29 0.85 -5.43
C SER A 232 -6.54 0.68 -6.74
N LEU A 233 -5.48 1.48 -6.92
CA LEU A 233 -4.51 1.39 -8.00
C LEU A 233 -3.22 0.75 -7.50
N LEU A 234 -2.59 -0.05 -8.36
CA LEU A 234 -1.27 -0.60 -8.19
C LEU A 234 -0.41 -0.18 -9.39
N PHE A 235 0.70 0.46 -9.10
CA PHE A 235 1.78 0.75 -10.05
C PHE A 235 3.01 -0.05 -9.65
N PHE A 236 3.56 -0.81 -10.59
CA PHE A 236 4.86 -1.44 -10.48
C PHE A 236 5.72 -0.98 -11.64
N GLY A 237 6.86 -0.41 -11.34
CA GLY A 237 7.73 0.19 -12.35
C GLY A 237 9.19 0.01 -12.03
N LYS A 238 10.02 0.33 -13.01
CA LYS A 238 11.48 0.31 -12.92
C LYS A 238 12.01 1.73 -13.02
N LYS A 239 13.01 2.07 -12.21
CA LYS A 239 13.65 3.39 -12.26
C LYS A 239 14.22 3.66 -13.65
N ILE A 240 13.92 4.84 -14.19
CA ILE A 240 14.59 5.40 -15.36
C ILE A 240 16.01 5.75 -14.92
N ASN A 241 17.01 5.26 -15.64
CA ASN A 241 18.39 5.66 -15.40
C ASN A 241 18.64 6.95 -16.19
N ASP A 242 19.07 7.97 -15.50
CA ASP A 242 19.67 9.16 -16.10
C ASP A 242 21.03 8.80 -16.70
#